data_d7b972299c9f8015a59a1b27fe71ff93
#
_entry.id   d7b972299c9f8015a59a1b27fe71ff93
#
_cell.length_a   1.000
_cell.length_b   1.000
_cell.length_c   1.000
_cell.angle_alpha   90.00
_cell.angle_beta   90.00
_cell.angle_gamma   90.00
#
_symmetry.space_group_name_H-M   'P 1'
#
loop_
_entity.id
_entity.type
_entity.pdbx_description
1 polymer ?
#
loop_
_entity_poly.entity_id
_entity_poly.type
_entity_poly.pdbx_seq_one_letter_code
_entity_poly.pdbx_strand_id
1 'polypeptide(L)'
;MKQIDTIIFGATALALPIAYSFGERCLVVESGFSAGAEFADALVATPTGVCEPETRLAARLRDELTESGILAPDGRIHILALGGLLAKHYLETGCHLLLGTVPVSVNQISDGFAVELFNPEQGYLSYHAKGVIDTRVLGHMDFEKSFGLLLCGDSSLKKYDDGSAYLLRGRFDDEFILRLRVGRNATIPESELAADEYLAHNREKLGGAKVAGIALAFGYRFASPLDFMRDGVRHIPSAAYPDALSAVSGGERIWL
;
A
#
# COMPACT_ATOMS: atom_id res chain seq x y z
N MET A 1 -23.73 18.16 8.29
CA MET A 1 -23.11 16.99 7.64
C MET A 1 -22.76 17.38 6.21
N LYS A 2 -21.49 17.21 5.80
CA LYS A 2 -21.07 17.51 4.42
C LYS A 2 -21.52 16.38 3.49
N GLN A 3 -21.95 16.70 2.28
CA GLN A 3 -22.34 15.71 1.27
C GLN A 3 -21.19 15.41 0.33
N ILE A 4 -20.99 14.12 0.02
CA ILE A 4 -19.98 13.62 -0.92
C ILE A 4 -20.54 12.42 -1.69
N ASP A 5 -20.12 12.18 -2.92
CA ASP A 5 -20.62 11.03 -3.65
C ASP A 5 -19.99 9.72 -3.12
N THR A 6 -18.68 9.71 -2.95
CA THR A 6 -17.96 8.51 -2.53
C THR A 6 -16.91 8.83 -1.46
N ILE A 7 -16.87 8.00 -0.42
CA ILE A 7 -15.77 7.96 0.54
C ILE A 7 -14.94 6.71 0.27
N ILE A 8 -13.63 6.87 0.19
CA ILE A 8 -12.68 5.78 0.04
C ILE A 8 -11.80 5.72 1.29
N PHE A 9 -11.76 4.59 1.96
CA PHE A 9 -10.82 4.33 3.04
C PHE A 9 -9.53 3.71 2.49
N GLY A 10 -8.42 4.40 2.75
CA GLY A 10 -7.07 4.11 2.25
C GLY A 10 -6.69 4.95 1.04
N ALA A 11 -5.62 5.78 1.19
CA ALA A 11 -4.97 6.45 0.07
C ALA A 11 -4.02 5.48 -0.66
N THR A 12 -4.57 4.40 -1.19
CA THR A 12 -3.84 3.26 -1.75
C THR A 12 -3.63 3.40 -3.26
N ALA A 13 -2.76 2.57 -3.84
CA ALA A 13 -2.57 2.52 -5.28
C ALA A 13 -3.87 2.14 -6.03
N LEU A 14 -4.66 1.22 -5.48
CA LEU A 14 -5.96 0.83 -6.04
C LEU A 14 -7.00 1.95 -5.98
N ALA A 15 -7.00 2.75 -4.92
CA ALA A 15 -7.95 3.84 -4.74
C ALA A 15 -7.70 5.03 -5.68
N LEU A 16 -6.47 5.20 -6.16
CA LEU A 16 -6.07 6.34 -7.00
C LEU A 16 -6.93 6.50 -8.27
N PRO A 17 -7.14 5.48 -9.13
CA PRO A 17 -7.98 5.62 -10.32
C PRO A 17 -9.45 5.89 -9.98
N ILE A 18 -9.93 5.37 -8.86
CA ILE A 18 -11.28 5.65 -8.37
C ILE A 18 -11.40 7.13 -8.01
N ALA A 19 -10.40 7.68 -7.28
CA ALA A 19 -10.34 9.09 -6.94
C ALA A 19 -10.30 9.99 -8.20
N TYR A 20 -9.56 9.61 -9.24
CA TYR A 20 -9.58 10.30 -10.54
C TYR A 20 -10.97 10.35 -11.17
N SER A 21 -11.74 9.27 -11.08
CA SER A 21 -13.07 9.19 -11.69
C SER A 21 -14.11 10.09 -11.02
N PHE A 22 -13.95 10.35 -9.72
CA PHE A 22 -14.88 11.19 -8.95
C PHE A 22 -14.40 12.65 -8.79
N GLY A 23 -13.10 12.91 -8.77
CA GLY A 23 -12.54 14.23 -8.52
C GLY A 23 -13.04 14.83 -7.20
N GLU A 24 -13.50 16.09 -7.22
CA GLU A 24 -14.01 16.82 -6.04
C GLU A 24 -15.20 16.14 -5.33
N ARG A 25 -15.86 15.19 -5.97
CA ARG A 25 -16.97 14.41 -5.40
C ARG A 25 -16.50 13.22 -4.57
N CYS A 26 -15.19 13.02 -4.45
CA CYS A 26 -14.56 11.96 -3.67
C CYS A 26 -13.87 12.50 -2.44
N LEU A 27 -14.04 11.78 -1.32
CA LEU A 27 -13.24 11.95 -0.11
C LEU A 27 -12.41 10.69 0.10
N VAL A 28 -11.09 10.84 0.08
CA VAL A 28 -10.15 9.77 0.43
C VAL A 28 -9.67 9.99 1.86
N VAL A 29 -9.80 8.97 2.70
CA VAL A 29 -9.47 9.01 4.13
C VAL A 29 -8.34 8.02 4.39
N GLU A 30 -7.22 8.52 4.88
CA GLU A 30 -6.04 7.71 5.19
C GLU A 30 -5.66 7.87 6.67
N SER A 31 -5.51 6.75 7.36
CA SER A 31 -5.12 6.72 8.77
C SER A 31 -3.65 7.09 8.99
N GLY A 32 -2.81 6.81 8.01
CA GLY A 32 -1.41 7.23 7.96
C GLY A 32 -1.23 8.63 7.37
N PHE A 33 0.03 8.95 7.06
CA PHE A 33 0.42 10.25 6.50
C PHE A 33 0.99 10.15 5.08
N SER A 34 0.92 8.98 4.46
CA SER A 34 1.46 8.71 3.13
C SER A 34 0.46 7.99 2.23
N ALA A 35 0.50 8.29 0.93
CA ALA A 35 -0.22 7.53 -0.08
C ALA A 35 0.59 6.28 -0.48
N GLY A 36 -0.09 5.16 -0.74
CA GLY A 36 0.56 3.92 -1.16
C GLY A 36 1.36 3.23 -0.06
N ALA A 37 1.01 3.48 1.22
CA ALA A 37 1.69 2.92 2.38
C ALA A 37 1.74 1.38 2.36
N GLU A 38 0.75 0.73 1.76
CA GLU A 38 0.67 -0.72 1.62
C GLU A 38 1.79 -1.33 0.78
N PHE A 39 2.46 -0.52 -0.06
CA PHE A 39 3.65 -0.89 -0.82
C PHE A 39 4.90 -0.16 -0.31
N ALA A 40 4.86 1.17 -0.24
CA ALA A 40 6.03 2.00 0.06
C ALA A 40 6.46 1.88 1.53
N ASP A 41 5.59 2.18 2.49
CA ASP A 41 5.90 2.12 3.91
C ASP A 41 6.05 0.66 4.40
N ALA A 42 5.39 -0.27 3.71
CA ALA A 42 5.53 -1.69 3.95
C ALA A 42 6.78 -2.32 3.31
N LEU A 43 7.56 -1.57 2.51
CA LEU A 43 8.72 -2.06 1.74
C LEU A 43 8.37 -3.28 0.86
N VAL A 44 7.22 -3.27 0.17
CA VAL A 44 6.81 -4.34 -0.74
C VAL A 44 7.39 -4.08 -2.12
N ALA A 45 8.62 -4.51 -2.37
CA ALA A 45 9.32 -4.35 -3.64
C ALA A 45 9.32 -5.65 -4.46
N THR A 46 8.15 -6.17 -4.75
CA THR A 46 8.00 -7.21 -5.78
C THR A 46 8.38 -6.65 -7.15
N PRO A 47 8.90 -7.47 -8.09
CA PRO A 47 9.14 -6.99 -9.44
C PRO A 47 7.89 -6.34 -10.02
N THR A 48 7.97 -5.04 -10.26
CA THR A 48 6.83 -4.18 -10.63
C THR A 48 6.86 -3.95 -12.14
N GLY A 49 5.70 -4.01 -12.80
CA GLY A 49 5.59 -3.70 -14.23
C GLY A 49 6.32 -4.68 -15.15
N VAL A 50 6.56 -5.91 -14.70
CA VAL A 50 7.11 -6.99 -15.55
C VAL A 50 6.11 -7.38 -16.64
N CYS A 51 4.81 -7.24 -16.35
CA CYS A 51 3.76 -7.32 -17.35
C CYS A 51 3.44 -5.92 -17.88
N GLU A 52 3.06 -5.83 -19.17
CA GLU A 52 2.55 -4.57 -19.72
C GLU A 52 1.36 -4.08 -18.89
N PRO A 53 1.31 -2.78 -18.53
CA PRO A 53 0.18 -2.26 -17.80
C PRO A 53 -1.07 -2.34 -18.67
N GLU A 54 -2.14 -2.84 -18.05
CA GLU A 54 -3.37 -3.17 -18.78
C GLU A 54 -4.31 -1.96 -18.95
N THR A 55 -3.97 -0.85 -18.29
CA THR A 55 -4.81 0.36 -18.27
C THR A 55 -3.99 1.63 -18.51
N ARG A 56 -4.68 2.71 -18.88
CA ARG A 56 -4.05 3.98 -19.28
C ARG A 56 -3.32 4.66 -18.11
N LEU A 57 -3.92 4.68 -16.92
CA LEU A 57 -3.32 5.33 -15.76
C LEU A 57 -2.10 4.53 -15.27
N ALA A 58 -2.21 3.21 -15.23
CA ALA A 58 -1.08 2.35 -14.87
C ALA A 58 0.08 2.49 -15.86
N ALA A 59 -0.19 2.63 -17.17
CA ALA A 59 0.82 2.89 -18.18
C ALA A 59 1.52 4.23 -17.94
N ARG A 60 0.75 5.30 -17.73
CA ARG A 60 1.29 6.62 -17.40
C ARG A 60 2.17 6.58 -16.14
N LEU A 61 1.70 5.93 -15.09
CA LEU A 61 2.44 5.80 -13.84
C LEU A 61 3.74 5.01 -14.04
N ARG A 62 3.72 3.93 -14.82
CA ARG A 62 4.93 3.17 -15.17
C ARG A 62 5.94 4.04 -15.91
N ASP A 63 5.49 4.81 -16.89
CA ASP A 63 6.36 5.67 -17.68
C ASP A 63 7.02 6.73 -16.77
N GLU A 64 6.27 7.40 -15.90
CA GLU A 64 6.81 8.35 -14.93
C GLU A 64 7.79 7.72 -13.94
N LEU A 65 7.52 6.50 -13.44
CA LEU A 65 8.44 5.75 -12.58
C LEU A 65 9.74 5.42 -13.30
N THR A 66 9.66 5.07 -14.58
CA THR A 66 10.84 4.73 -15.41
C THR A 66 11.65 5.99 -15.74
N GLU A 67 11.02 7.06 -16.18
CA GLU A 67 11.66 8.35 -16.50
C GLU A 67 12.34 8.96 -15.28
N SER A 68 11.74 8.83 -14.10
CA SER A 68 12.32 9.29 -12.83
C SER A 68 13.43 8.37 -12.29
N GLY A 69 13.72 7.24 -12.96
CA GLY A 69 14.72 6.27 -12.52
C GLY A 69 14.31 5.45 -11.29
N ILE A 70 13.05 5.56 -10.85
CA ILE A 70 12.50 4.82 -9.72
C ILE A 70 12.30 3.35 -10.09
N LEU A 71 11.80 3.08 -11.30
CA LEU A 71 11.59 1.75 -11.85
C LEU A 71 12.70 1.41 -12.86
N ALA A 72 13.31 0.24 -12.71
CA ALA A 72 14.27 -0.30 -13.66
C ALA A 72 13.57 -1.11 -14.77
N PRO A 73 14.21 -1.28 -15.95
CA PRO A 73 13.65 -2.09 -17.02
C PRO A 73 13.39 -3.56 -16.65
N ASP A 74 14.07 -4.08 -15.65
CA ASP A 74 13.90 -5.45 -15.12
C ASP A 74 12.84 -5.55 -14.01
N GLY A 75 12.09 -4.49 -13.76
CA GLY A 75 11.02 -4.42 -12.78
C GLY A 75 11.50 -4.12 -11.34
N ARG A 76 12.79 -3.93 -11.10
CA ARG A 76 13.28 -3.50 -9.78
C ARG A 76 12.86 -2.06 -9.50
N ILE A 77 12.36 -1.81 -8.31
CA ILE A 77 11.82 -0.51 -7.91
C ILE A 77 12.54 0.04 -6.67
N HIS A 78 12.81 1.35 -6.66
CA HIS A 78 13.18 2.07 -5.45
C HIS A 78 11.90 2.39 -4.67
N ILE A 79 11.51 1.45 -3.82
CA ILE A 79 10.19 1.41 -3.21
C ILE A 79 9.87 2.65 -2.36
N LEU A 80 10.86 3.24 -1.70
CA LEU A 80 10.66 4.44 -0.87
C LEU A 80 10.21 5.67 -1.69
N ALA A 81 10.55 5.74 -2.98
CA ALA A 81 10.16 6.86 -3.83
C ALA A 81 8.73 6.72 -4.39
N LEU A 82 8.13 5.53 -4.33
CA LEU A 82 6.79 5.27 -4.84
C LEU A 82 5.72 6.12 -4.15
N GLY A 83 5.80 6.25 -2.82
CA GLY A 83 4.81 7.01 -2.05
C GLY A 83 4.72 8.47 -2.47
N GLY A 84 5.86 9.12 -2.73
CA GLY A 84 5.92 10.50 -3.22
C GLY A 84 5.24 10.68 -4.59
N LEU A 85 5.42 9.72 -5.51
CA LEU A 85 4.77 9.75 -6.81
C LEU A 85 3.26 9.53 -6.70
N LEU A 86 2.81 8.57 -5.90
CA LEU A 86 1.38 8.36 -5.65
C LEU A 86 0.73 9.58 -5.00
N ALA A 87 1.40 10.22 -4.03
CA ALA A 87 0.91 11.44 -3.40
C ALA A 87 0.74 12.59 -4.42
N LYS A 88 1.71 12.79 -5.33
CA LYS A 88 1.59 13.73 -6.45
C LYS A 88 0.33 13.44 -7.27
N HIS A 89 0.11 12.19 -7.66
CA HIS A 89 -1.07 11.81 -8.43
C HIS A 89 -2.37 12.03 -7.65
N TYR A 90 -2.42 11.77 -6.35
CA TYR A 90 -3.60 12.08 -5.54
C TYR A 90 -3.94 13.59 -5.56
N LEU A 91 -2.93 14.46 -5.49
CA LEU A 91 -3.15 15.91 -5.63
C LEU A 91 -3.71 16.30 -7.00
N GLU A 92 -3.34 15.59 -8.06
CA GLU A 92 -3.83 15.82 -9.42
C GLU A 92 -5.29 15.37 -9.62
N THR A 93 -5.82 14.49 -8.79
CA THR A 93 -7.22 14.00 -8.91
C THR A 93 -8.25 15.08 -8.62
N GLY A 94 -7.90 16.10 -7.83
CA GLY A 94 -8.85 17.07 -7.28
C GLY A 94 -9.73 16.52 -6.16
N CYS A 95 -9.54 15.29 -5.69
CA CYS A 95 -10.31 14.72 -4.58
C CYS A 95 -9.98 15.42 -3.26
N HIS A 96 -10.88 15.32 -2.30
CA HIS A 96 -10.58 15.68 -0.92
C HIS A 96 -9.75 14.56 -0.29
N LEU A 97 -8.55 14.88 0.19
CA LEU A 97 -7.65 13.92 0.84
C LEU A 97 -7.47 14.30 2.32
N LEU A 98 -7.86 13.41 3.23
CA LEU A 98 -7.66 13.54 4.66
C LEU A 98 -6.66 12.50 5.16
N LEU A 99 -5.44 12.93 5.44
CA LEU A 99 -4.40 12.12 6.07
C LEU A 99 -4.53 12.18 7.60
N GLY A 100 -3.97 11.19 8.31
CA GLY A 100 -4.03 11.10 9.77
C GLY A 100 -5.46 10.99 10.30
N THR A 101 -6.40 10.47 9.51
CA THR A 101 -7.83 10.48 9.80
C THR A 101 -8.35 9.06 9.88
N VAL A 102 -9.06 8.74 10.95
CA VAL A 102 -9.62 7.40 11.17
C VAL A 102 -11.14 7.39 11.11
N PRO A 103 -11.77 6.36 10.54
CA PRO A 103 -13.21 6.18 10.65
C PRO A 103 -13.60 5.79 12.08
N VAL A 104 -14.61 6.48 12.61
CA VAL A 104 -15.21 6.19 13.91
C VAL A 104 -16.44 5.32 13.74
N SER A 105 -17.32 5.68 12.80
CA SER A 105 -18.49 4.88 12.44
C SER A 105 -18.84 5.00 10.96
N VAL A 106 -19.39 3.93 10.40
CA VAL A 106 -19.94 3.87 9.04
C VAL A 106 -21.29 3.19 9.15
N ASN A 107 -22.36 3.94 8.99
CA ASN A 107 -23.72 3.43 9.15
C ASN A 107 -24.48 3.57 7.84
N GLN A 108 -25.01 2.48 7.32
CA GLN A 108 -25.90 2.51 6.17
C GLN A 108 -27.23 3.15 6.55
N ILE A 109 -27.72 4.06 5.73
CA ILE A 109 -29.00 4.76 5.89
C ILE A 109 -29.82 4.64 4.60
N SER A 110 -31.01 5.21 4.55
CA SER A 110 -31.95 5.02 3.43
C SER A 110 -31.42 5.47 2.07
N ASP A 111 -30.55 6.47 2.03
CA ASP A 111 -30.03 7.10 0.81
C ASP A 111 -28.49 7.11 0.72
N GLY A 112 -27.84 6.20 1.42
CA GLY A 112 -26.36 6.06 1.41
C GLY A 112 -25.79 5.70 2.76
N PHE A 113 -24.83 6.49 3.22
CA PHE A 113 -24.08 6.25 4.45
C PHE A 113 -23.92 7.52 5.28
N ALA A 114 -24.13 7.40 6.58
CA ALA A 114 -23.67 8.37 7.57
C ALA A 114 -22.30 7.92 8.09
N VAL A 115 -21.27 8.75 7.85
CA VAL A 115 -19.87 8.43 8.19
C VAL A 115 -19.36 9.45 9.19
N GLU A 116 -18.85 8.95 10.30
CA GLU A 116 -18.11 9.73 11.29
C GLU A 116 -16.62 9.43 11.22
N LEU A 117 -15.81 10.47 11.16
CA LEU A 117 -14.36 10.43 11.11
C LEU A 117 -13.79 11.20 12.29
N PHE A 118 -12.59 10.84 12.72
CA PHE A 118 -11.81 11.62 13.68
C PHE A 118 -10.47 11.99 13.06
N ASN A 119 -10.18 13.29 13.07
CA ASN A 119 -8.90 13.84 12.68
C ASN A 119 -8.31 14.60 13.89
N PRO A 120 -7.06 14.39 14.30
CA PRO A 120 -6.47 15.03 15.49
C PRO A 120 -6.50 16.56 15.46
N GLU A 121 -6.41 17.18 14.26
CA GLU A 121 -6.39 18.64 14.11
C GLU A 121 -7.80 19.24 14.01
N GLN A 122 -8.75 18.51 13.42
CA GLN A 122 -10.09 19.00 13.11
C GLN A 122 -11.19 18.46 14.05
N GLY A 123 -10.86 17.42 14.86
CA GLY A 123 -11.80 16.73 15.71
C GLY A 123 -12.74 15.81 14.93
N TYR A 124 -13.98 15.69 15.37
CA TYR A 124 -15.00 14.85 14.72
C TYR A 124 -15.56 15.52 13.48
N LEU A 125 -15.58 14.76 12.38
CA LEU A 125 -16.09 15.18 11.07
C LEU A 125 -17.23 14.26 10.67
N SER A 126 -18.36 14.80 10.22
CA SER A 126 -19.53 14.03 9.80
C SER A 126 -19.81 14.23 8.31
N TYR A 127 -19.96 13.14 7.59
CA TYR A 127 -20.26 13.11 6.16
C TYR A 127 -21.49 12.26 5.85
N HIS A 128 -22.20 12.65 4.80
CA HIS A 128 -23.17 11.82 4.11
C HIS A 128 -22.58 11.42 2.76
N ALA A 129 -22.46 10.13 2.48
CA ALA A 129 -21.92 9.58 1.25
C ALA A 129 -22.92 8.67 0.56
N LYS A 130 -23.00 8.69 -0.78
CA LYS A 130 -23.82 7.73 -1.55
C LYS A 130 -23.20 6.34 -1.57
N GLY A 131 -21.86 6.26 -1.54
CA GLY A 131 -21.10 5.02 -1.54
C GLY A 131 -19.88 5.07 -0.65
N VAL A 132 -19.47 3.90 -0.15
CA VAL A 132 -18.23 3.73 0.63
C VAL A 132 -17.45 2.55 0.06
N ILE A 133 -16.15 2.77 -0.17
CA ILE A 133 -15.20 1.75 -0.63
C ILE A 133 -14.07 1.68 0.40
N ASP A 134 -13.69 0.48 0.79
CA ASP A 134 -12.54 0.24 1.68
C ASP A 134 -11.47 -0.54 0.94
N THR A 135 -10.32 0.09 0.74
CA THR A 135 -9.17 -0.49 0.02
C THR A 135 -8.06 -0.97 0.96
N ARG A 136 -8.32 -0.92 2.28
CA ARG A 136 -7.39 -1.34 3.32
C ARG A 136 -7.50 -2.84 3.59
N VAL A 137 -6.47 -3.38 4.23
CA VAL A 137 -6.51 -4.74 4.76
C VAL A 137 -7.24 -4.74 6.11
N LEU A 138 -8.24 -5.60 6.25
CA LEU A 138 -9.01 -5.75 7.48
C LEU A 138 -8.67 -7.07 8.18
N GLY A 139 -8.67 -7.05 9.50
CA GLY A 139 -8.21 -8.17 10.33
C GLY A 139 -8.94 -9.51 10.15
N HIS A 140 -10.15 -9.51 9.56
CA HIS A 140 -10.89 -10.74 9.27
C HIS A 140 -10.57 -11.39 7.91
N MET A 141 -9.83 -10.69 7.03
CA MET A 141 -9.41 -11.22 5.73
C MET A 141 -8.33 -12.28 5.93
N ASP A 142 -8.21 -13.22 4.98
CA ASP A 142 -7.16 -14.24 4.99
C ASP A 142 -5.94 -13.76 4.19
N PHE A 143 -4.80 -13.66 4.87
CA PHE A 143 -3.56 -13.13 4.30
C PHE A 143 -2.33 -13.69 5.02
N GLU A 144 -1.21 -13.73 4.32
CA GLU A 144 0.12 -13.81 4.93
C GLU A 144 0.60 -12.39 5.27
N LYS A 145 1.20 -12.22 6.44
CA LYS A 145 1.73 -10.94 6.94
C LYS A 145 3.24 -10.98 6.99
N SER A 146 3.88 -9.88 6.59
CA SER A 146 5.33 -9.78 6.62
C SER A 146 5.80 -8.39 7.04
N PHE A 147 7.00 -8.34 7.62
CA PHE A 147 7.68 -7.12 8.05
C PHE A 147 8.93 -6.90 7.20
N GLY A 148 9.17 -5.69 6.72
CA GLY A 148 10.21 -5.34 5.76
C GLY A 148 11.40 -4.62 6.39
N LEU A 149 12.61 -4.94 5.95
CA LEU A 149 13.83 -4.18 6.18
C LEU A 149 14.48 -3.83 4.86
N LEU A 150 14.88 -2.57 4.71
CA LEU A 150 15.77 -2.14 3.64
C LEU A 150 17.20 -2.37 4.08
N LEU A 151 17.97 -3.13 3.31
CA LEU A 151 19.37 -3.43 3.57
C LEU A 151 20.26 -2.84 2.47
N CYS A 152 21.43 -2.35 2.87
CA CYS A 152 22.54 -2.05 1.95
C CYS A 152 23.64 -3.09 2.16
N GLY A 153 24.07 -3.75 1.09
CA GLY A 153 25.03 -4.85 1.14
C GLY A 153 25.81 -5.02 -0.15
N ASP A 154 26.66 -6.02 -0.18
CA ASP A 154 27.44 -6.36 -1.36
C ASP A 154 26.52 -6.87 -2.48
N SER A 155 26.78 -6.44 -3.72
CA SER A 155 26.01 -6.83 -4.92
C SER A 155 26.03 -8.33 -5.21
N SER A 156 26.96 -9.09 -4.60
CA SER A 156 27.03 -10.55 -4.68
C SER A 156 25.96 -11.28 -3.87
N LEU A 157 25.27 -10.59 -2.96
CA LEU A 157 24.17 -11.14 -2.16
C LEU A 157 23.08 -11.72 -3.07
N LYS A 158 22.73 -13.00 -2.83
CA LYS A 158 21.75 -13.71 -3.65
C LYS A 158 20.37 -13.66 -3.04
N LYS A 159 19.36 -13.56 -3.90
CA LYS A 159 17.96 -13.77 -3.50
C LYS A 159 17.81 -15.14 -2.84
N TYR A 160 17.02 -15.21 -1.78
CA TYR A 160 16.65 -16.48 -1.13
C TYR A 160 15.25 -16.40 -0.51
N ASP A 161 14.69 -17.56 -0.24
CA ASP A 161 13.52 -17.78 0.61
C ASP A 161 13.82 -19.01 1.48
N ASP A 162 13.76 -18.86 2.80
CA ASP A 162 14.05 -19.94 3.75
C ASP A 162 12.81 -20.36 4.56
N GLY A 163 11.64 -19.90 4.14
CA GLY A 163 10.38 -20.16 4.83
C GLY A 163 10.07 -19.19 5.96
N SER A 164 11.07 -18.63 6.65
CA SER A 164 10.88 -17.60 7.68
C SER A 164 11.03 -16.19 7.12
N ALA A 165 11.92 -16.03 6.13
CA ALA A 165 12.17 -14.78 5.47
C ALA A 165 12.55 -14.97 4.00
N TYR A 166 12.41 -13.91 3.22
CA TYR A 166 12.91 -13.86 1.85
C TYR A 166 13.62 -12.54 1.56
N LEU A 167 14.66 -12.62 0.72
CA LEU A 167 15.48 -11.49 0.31
C LEU A 167 15.25 -11.20 -1.18
N LEU A 168 14.90 -9.96 -1.48
CA LEU A 168 14.73 -9.43 -2.83
C LEU A 168 15.83 -8.39 -3.11
N ARG A 169 16.15 -8.16 -4.39
CA ARG A 169 16.93 -7.00 -4.80
C ARG A 169 16.02 -5.78 -4.95
N GLY A 170 16.47 -4.64 -4.44
CA GLY A 170 15.87 -3.34 -4.70
C GLY A 170 16.29 -2.77 -6.05
N ARG A 171 16.12 -1.45 -6.23
CA ARG A 171 16.42 -0.75 -7.48
C ARG A 171 17.93 -0.70 -7.78
N PHE A 172 18.75 -0.48 -6.76
CA PHE A 172 20.19 -0.36 -6.87
C PHE A 172 20.89 -1.70 -6.60
N ASP A 173 22.13 -1.84 -7.08
CA ASP A 173 22.83 -3.13 -7.00
C ASP A 173 23.24 -3.50 -5.56
N ASP A 174 23.40 -2.52 -4.68
CA ASP A 174 23.67 -2.67 -3.26
C ASP A 174 22.41 -2.61 -2.37
N GLU A 175 21.24 -2.44 -2.98
CA GLU A 175 19.95 -2.35 -2.28
C GLU A 175 19.25 -3.71 -2.24
N PHE A 176 18.82 -4.11 -1.04
CA PHE A 176 18.07 -5.35 -0.82
C PHE A 176 16.90 -5.10 0.12
N ILE A 177 15.86 -5.87 -0.05
CA ILE A 177 14.71 -5.87 0.84
C ILE A 177 14.55 -7.25 1.44
N LEU A 178 14.76 -7.32 2.76
CA LEU A 178 14.51 -8.50 3.55
C LEU A 178 13.07 -8.43 4.08
N ARG A 179 12.31 -9.48 3.84
CA ARG A 179 10.92 -9.61 4.30
C ARG A 179 10.83 -10.80 5.25
N LEU A 180 10.52 -10.52 6.52
CA LEU A 180 10.25 -11.57 7.51
C LEU A 180 8.76 -11.92 7.51
N ARG A 181 8.44 -13.19 7.50
CA ARG A 181 7.08 -13.66 7.75
C ARG A 181 6.80 -13.55 9.24
N VAL A 182 5.74 -12.85 9.58
CA VAL A 182 5.35 -12.59 10.98
C VAL A 182 3.97 -13.13 11.27
N GLY A 183 3.71 -13.41 12.52
CA GLY A 183 2.40 -13.88 12.96
C GLY A 183 1.30 -12.87 12.63
N ARG A 184 0.08 -13.36 12.38
CA ARG A 184 -1.08 -12.54 12.01
C ARG A 184 -1.32 -11.38 12.98
N ASN A 185 -1.14 -11.62 14.28
CA ASN A 185 -1.38 -10.64 15.34
C ASN A 185 -0.10 -9.89 15.77
N ALA A 186 1.04 -10.14 15.10
CA ALA A 186 2.28 -9.46 15.45
C ALA A 186 2.15 -7.94 15.31
N THR A 187 2.68 -7.21 16.27
CA THR A 187 2.78 -5.75 16.27
C THR A 187 4.09 -5.30 15.62
N ILE A 188 4.23 -4.01 15.29
CA ILE A 188 5.49 -3.47 14.76
C ILE A 188 6.64 -3.69 15.74
N PRO A 189 6.55 -3.36 17.05
CA PRO A 189 7.65 -3.59 17.98
C PRO A 189 8.07 -5.08 18.12
N GLU A 190 7.12 -6.00 18.12
CA GLU A 190 7.42 -7.44 18.13
C GLU A 190 8.13 -7.88 16.85
N SER A 191 7.76 -7.30 15.71
CA SER A 191 8.34 -7.61 14.42
C SER A 191 9.75 -7.01 14.26
N GLU A 192 10.01 -5.84 14.84
CA GLU A 192 11.35 -5.24 14.93
C GLU A 192 12.28 -6.13 15.76
N LEU A 193 11.83 -6.60 16.91
CA LEU A 193 12.61 -7.51 17.75
C LEU A 193 12.94 -8.82 17.02
N ALA A 194 11.94 -9.41 16.35
CA ALA A 194 12.14 -10.62 15.55
C ALA A 194 13.11 -10.37 14.37
N ALA A 195 13.09 -9.17 13.79
CA ALA A 195 14.02 -8.78 12.73
C ALA A 195 15.46 -8.68 13.25
N ASP A 196 15.68 -8.08 14.42
CA ASP A 196 17.00 -8.00 15.05
C ASP A 196 17.55 -9.39 15.35
N GLU A 197 16.73 -10.27 15.90
CA GLU A 197 17.10 -11.67 16.15
C GLU A 197 17.47 -12.41 14.84
N TYR A 198 16.67 -12.23 13.79
CA TYR A 198 16.95 -12.82 12.48
C TYR A 198 18.26 -12.33 11.91
N LEU A 199 18.51 -11.02 11.95
CA LEU A 199 19.77 -10.40 11.45
C LEU A 199 20.98 -10.92 12.22
N ALA A 200 20.88 -11.06 13.54
CA ALA A 200 21.97 -11.57 14.38
C ALA A 200 22.34 -13.02 14.00
N HIS A 201 21.32 -13.88 13.84
CA HIS A 201 21.52 -15.30 13.49
C HIS A 201 21.98 -15.53 12.05
N ASN A 202 21.62 -14.63 11.12
CA ASN A 202 21.90 -14.80 9.69
C ASN A 202 22.98 -13.83 9.17
N ARG A 203 23.80 -13.26 10.04
CA ARG A 203 24.81 -12.24 9.69
C ARG A 203 25.75 -12.68 8.55
N GLU A 204 26.24 -13.90 8.60
CA GLU A 204 27.11 -14.45 7.54
C GLU A 204 26.36 -14.62 6.22
N LYS A 205 25.14 -15.17 6.25
CA LYS A 205 24.26 -15.35 5.09
C LYS A 205 23.92 -14.02 4.40
N LEU A 206 23.82 -12.94 5.19
CA LEU A 206 23.55 -11.59 4.73
C LEU A 206 24.84 -10.81 4.35
N GLY A 207 26.00 -11.46 4.37
CA GLY A 207 27.28 -10.85 3.95
C GLY A 207 27.64 -9.57 4.72
N GLY A 208 27.13 -9.42 5.96
CA GLY A 208 27.35 -8.20 6.75
C GLY A 208 26.56 -6.98 6.26
N ALA A 209 25.52 -7.16 5.46
CA ALA A 209 24.64 -6.07 5.02
C ALA A 209 24.11 -5.26 6.22
N LYS A 210 23.96 -3.96 6.02
CA LYS A 210 23.51 -3.01 7.05
C LYS A 210 22.05 -2.63 6.81
N VAL A 211 21.30 -2.47 7.89
CA VAL A 211 19.95 -1.93 7.84
C VAL A 211 20.01 -0.45 7.48
N ALA A 212 19.37 -0.08 6.40
CA ALA A 212 19.24 1.30 5.92
C ALA A 212 17.85 1.88 6.19
N GLY A 213 16.84 1.02 6.40
CA GLY A 213 15.48 1.42 6.73
C GLY A 213 14.65 0.28 7.26
N ILE A 214 13.59 0.63 7.96
CA ILE A 214 12.63 -0.29 8.58
C ILE A 214 11.25 0.06 8.07
N ALA A 215 10.43 -0.95 7.78
CA ALA A 215 9.06 -0.74 7.34
C ALA A 215 8.22 -0.05 8.43
N LEU A 216 7.43 0.92 8.03
CA LEU A 216 6.48 1.63 8.90
C LEU A 216 5.08 0.97 8.89
N ALA A 217 4.87 0.04 7.96
CA ALA A 217 3.63 -0.72 7.81
C ALA A 217 3.95 -2.19 7.51
N PHE A 218 2.96 -3.05 7.72
CA PHE A 218 3.08 -4.45 7.32
C PHE A 218 2.77 -4.63 5.84
N GLY A 219 3.51 -5.53 5.20
CA GLY A 219 3.10 -6.03 3.90
C GLY A 219 2.21 -7.26 4.03
N TYR A 220 1.28 -7.36 3.11
CA TYR A 220 0.32 -8.45 3.08
C TYR A 220 0.40 -9.18 1.75
N ARG A 221 0.15 -10.48 1.77
CA ARG A 221 0.02 -11.30 0.58
C ARG A 221 -1.26 -12.12 0.65
N PHE A 222 -2.06 -12.02 -0.38
CA PHE A 222 -3.30 -12.76 -0.56
C PHE A 222 -3.12 -13.83 -1.61
N ALA A 223 -3.91 -14.91 -1.53
CA ALA A 223 -3.93 -15.97 -2.54
C ALA A 223 -4.48 -15.48 -3.88
N SER A 224 -5.40 -14.50 -3.85
CA SER A 224 -5.99 -13.85 -5.02
C SER A 224 -6.54 -12.47 -4.63
N PRO A 225 -6.73 -11.55 -5.59
CA PRO A 225 -7.45 -10.32 -5.35
C PRO A 225 -8.84 -10.59 -4.77
N LEU A 226 -9.26 -9.73 -3.83
CA LEU A 226 -10.55 -9.80 -3.16
C LEU A 226 -11.42 -8.62 -3.58
N ASP A 227 -12.71 -8.89 -3.79
CA ASP A 227 -13.74 -7.88 -4.03
C ASP A 227 -15.06 -8.40 -3.46
N PHE A 228 -15.55 -7.81 -2.39
CA PHE A 228 -16.77 -8.25 -1.74
C PHE A 228 -17.51 -7.11 -1.05
N MET A 229 -18.81 -7.31 -0.84
CA MET A 229 -19.66 -6.39 -0.09
C MET A 229 -19.86 -6.89 1.34
N ARG A 230 -19.74 -5.97 2.30
CA ARG A 230 -20.10 -6.21 3.69
C ARG A 230 -20.72 -4.96 4.30
N ASP A 231 -21.90 -5.09 4.89
CA ASP A 231 -22.65 -3.98 5.50
C ASP A 231 -22.83 -2.78 4.52
N GLY A 232 -23.03 -3.10 3.23
CA GLY A 232 -23.17 -2.12 2.14
C GLY A 232 -21.85 -1.49 1.67
N VAL A 233 -20.74 -1.69 2.38
CA VAL A 233 -19.41 -1.20 2.00
C VAL A 233 -18.74 -2.19 1.05
N ARG A 234 -18.14 -1.68 -0.04
CA ARG A 234 -17.34 -2.49 -0.95
C ARG A 234 -15.90 -2.57 -0.45
N HIS A 235 -15.41 -3.78 -0.24
CA HIS A 235 -14.06 -4.04 0.25
C HIS A 235 -13.18 -4.62 -0.87
N ILE A 236 -12.09 -3.90 -1.20
CA ILE A 236 -11.15 -4.30 -2.25
C ILE A 236 -9.74 -3.94 -1.75
N PRO A 237 -9.08 -4.82 -0.97
CA PRO A 237 -7.78 -4.49 -0.41
C PRO A 237 -6.71 -4.32 -1.50
N SER A 238 -6.11 -3.14 -1.58
CA SER A 238 -5.05 -2.81 -2.53
C SER A 238 -3.85 -3.77 -2.41
N ALA A 239 -3.49 -4.14 -1.19
CA ALA A 239 -2.42 -5.08 -0.90
C ALA A 239 -2.68 -6.54 -1.39
N ALA A 240 -3.89 -6.83 -1.91
CA ALA A 240 -4.16 -8.11 -2.57
C ALA A 240 -3.59 -8.20 -3.99
N TYR A 241 -3.09 -7.09 -4.52
CA TYR A 241 -2.38 -7.04 -5.79
C TYR A 241 -0.87 -7.19 -5.57
N PRO A 242 -0.14 -7.79 -6.52
CA PRO A 242 1.27 -8.11 -6.33
C PRO A 242 2.17 -6.86 -6.28
N ASP A 243 1.77 -5.77 -6.92
CA ASP A 243 2.49 -4.50 -7.00
C ASP A 243 1.54 -3.32 -7.24
N ALA A 244 2.08 -2.10 -7.10
CA ALA A 244 1.28 -0.89 -7.20
C ALA A 244 0.67 -0.65 -8.60
N LEU A 245 1.36 -1.01 -9.69
CA LEU A 245 0.81 -0.84 -11.05
C LEU A 245 -0.34 -1.81 -11.31
N SER A 246 -0.21 -3.03 -10.83
CA SER A 246 -1.30 -4.02 -10.85
C SER A 246 -2.50 -3.56 -10.03
N ALA A 247 -2.27 -2.93 -8.87
CA ALA A 247 -3.34 -2.36 -8.04
C ALA A 247 -4.04 -1.19 -8.75
N VAL A 248 -3.28 -0.28 -9.37
CA VAL A 248 -3.85 0.82 -10.19
C VAL A 248 -4.68 0.25 -11.34
N SER A 249 -4.15 -0.73 -12.10
CA SER A 249 -4.90 -1.39 -13.17
C SER A 249 -6.20 -2.03 -12.67
N GLY A 250 -6.13 -2.68 -11.50
CA GLY A 250 -7.30 -3.25 -10.84
C GLY A 250 -8.36 -2.20 -10.52
N GLY A 251 -7.96 -1.08 -9.94
CA GLY A 251 -8.85 0.03 -9.59
C GLY A 251 -9.53 0.67 -10.82
N GLU A 252 -8.80 0.85 -11.93
CA GLU A 252 -9.39 1.35 -13.18
C GLU A 252 -10.47 0.40 -13.74
N ARG A 253 -10.23 -0.92 -13.73
CA ARG A 253 -11.21 -1.91 -14.23
C ARG A 253 -12.47 -2.02 -13.39
N ILE A 254 -12.36 -1.81 -12.10
CA ILE A 254 -13.49 -1.89 -11.18
C ILE A 254 -14.49 -0.77 -11.44
N TRP A 255 -14.03 0.33 -12.03
CA TRP A 255 -14.81 1.57 -12.15
C TRP A 255 -15.13 1.98 -13.60
N LEU A 256 -14.57 1.33 -14.59
CA LEU A 256 -14.96 1.47 -16.00
C LEU A 256 -16.11 0.53 -16.35
#